data_c67d530af33d5a610f9c068e8625f628
#
_entry.id   c67d530af33d5a610f9c068e8625f628
#
_cell.length_a   1.000
_cell.length_b   1.000
_cell.length_c   1.000
_cell.angle_alpha   90.00
_cell.angle_beta   90.00
_cell.angle_gamma   90.00
#
_symmetry.space_group_name_H-M   'P 1'
#
loop_
_entity.id
_entity.type
_entity.pdbx_description
1 polymer ?
#
loop_
_entity_poly.entity_id
_entity_poly.type
_entity_poly.pdbx_seq_one_letter_code
_entity_poly.pdbx_strand_id
1 'polypeptide(L)'
;MDKTPRRLTLSVDGASRGNPGPAAIGVVIKDEKGATTLKVSSSIGRATNNQAEYTALITALREARKLGADHVDIRTDSQLMAEQILGHYKVRNANIKPLFEEVKQSLAGFKSYGMHHIPRERNSEADALANDALDTLNNS
;
A
#
# COMPACT_ATOMS: atom_id res chain seq x y z
N MET A 1 -29.40 -4.99 -11.02
CA MET A 1 -28.11 -4.50 -10.49
C MET A 1 -27.49 -5.56 -9.59
N ASP A 2 -26.28 -5.89 -9.88
CA ASP A 2 -25.56 -6.85 -9.05
C ASP A 2 -25.23 -6.19 -7.70
N LYS A 3 -25.66 -6.85 -6.62
CA LYS A 3 -25.42 -6.39 -5.25
C LYS A 3 -24.37 -7.24 -4.53
N THR A 4 -23.66 -8.08 -5.28
CA THR A 4 -22.58 -8.88 -4.71
C THR A 4 -21.49 -7.95 -4.17
N PRO A 5 -21.05 -8.12 -2.91
CA PRO A 5 -19.96 -7.31 -2.37
C PRO A 5 -18.70 -7.48 -3.21
N ARG A 6 -18.05 -6.37 -3.53
CA ARG A 6 -16.81 -6.38 -4.30
C ARG A 6 -15.61 -6.48 -3.37
N ARG A 7 -14.83 -7.51 -3.58
CA ARG A 7 -13.58 -7.74 -2.83
C ARG A 7 -12.38 -7.52 -3.73
N LEU A 8 -11.43 -6.74 -3.26
CA LEU A 8 -10.17 -6.51 -3.97
C LEU A 8 -9.00 -6.87 -3.08
N THR A 9 -7.94 -7.38 -3.69
CA THR A 9 -6.67 -7.64 -3.02
C THR A 9 -5.69 -6.54 -3.41
N LEU A 10 -5.10 -5.89 -2.40
CA LEU A 10 -4.18 -4.77 -2.56
C LEU A 10 -2.80 -5.22 -2.12
N SER A 11 -1.87 -5.38 -3.07
CA SER A 11 -0.46 -5.63 -2.75
C SER A 11 0.27 -4.31 -2.82
N VAL A 12 0.95 -3.94 -1.75
CA VAL A 12 1.57 -2.62 -1.62
C VAL A 12 3.04 -2.76 -1.24
N ASP A 13 3.86 -1.87 -1.77
CA ASP A 13 5.27 -1.76 -1.40
C ASP A 13 5.73 -0.31 -1.53
N GLY A 14 6.59 0.11 -0.61
CA GLY A 14 7.24 1.40 -0.66
C GLY A 14 8.73 1.21 -0.51
N ALA A 15 9.52 1.99 -1.23
CA ALA A 15 10.97 1.89 -1.20
C ALA A 15 11.60 3.28 -1.15
N SER A 16 12.71 3.38 -0.44
CA SER A 16 13.52 4.59 -0.39
C SER A 16 14.97 4.23 -0.59
N ARG A 17 15.66 4.97 -1.45
CA ARG A 17 17.12 4.81 -1.66
C ARG A 17 17.85 5.79 -0.77
N GLY A 18 17.93 5.45 0.50
CA GLY A 18 18.35 6.28 1.61
C GLY A 18 17.20 6.38 2.61
N ASN A 19 17.47 6.75 3.84
CA ASN A 19 16.42 6.75 4.86
C ASN A 19 16.52 8.04 5.71
N PRO A 20 16.06 9.19 5.19
CA PRO A 20 15.28 9.40 3.96
C PRO A 20 16.12 9.47 2.68
N GLY A 21 15.45 9.36 1.55
CA GLY A 21 16.05 9.48 0.23
C GLY A 21 14.97 9.47 -0.85
N PRO A 22 15.36 9.43 -2.14
CA PRO A 22 14.40 9.28 -3.23
C PRO A 22 13.54 8.05 -2.98
N ALA A 23 12.23 8.19 -3.08
CA ALA A 23 11.30 7.15 -2.70
C ALA A 23 10.24 6.94 -3.77
N ALA A 24 9.65 5.74 -3.77
CA ALA A 24 8.62 5.36 -4.73
C ALA A 24 7.69 4.33 -4.12
N ILE A 25 6.55 4.16 -4.77
CA ILE A 25 5.53 3.20 -4.36
C ILE A 25 5.20 2.25 -5.50
N GLY A 26 4.79 1.04 -5.13
CA GLY A 26 4.23 0.07 -6.04
C GLY A 26 2.91 -0.45 -5.46
N VAL A 27 1.89 -0.54 -6.30
CA VAL A 27 0.58 -1.05 -5.92
C VAL A 27 0.06 -1.96 -7.01
N VAL A 28 -0.45 -3.12 -6.63
CA VAL A 28 -1.14 -4.04 -7.54
C VAL A 28 -2.50 -4.35 -6.93
N ILE A 29 -3.57 -4.07 -7.68
CA ILE A 29 -4.93 -4.38 -7.24
C ILE A 29 -5.46 -5.51 -8.11
N LYS A 30 -5.96 -6.57 -7.46
CA LYS A 30 -6.54 -7.74 -8.14
C LYS A 30 -7.98 -7.93 -7.68
N ASP A 31 -8.82 -8.45 -8.59
CA ASP A 31 -10.21 -8.78 -8.29
C ASP A 31 -10.32 -10.18 -7.65
N GLU A 32 -11.55 -10.64 -7.39
CA GLU A 32 -11.80 -11.93 -6.75
C GLU A 32 -11.30 -13.12 -7.59
N LYS A 33 -11.12 -12.93 -8.88
CA LYS A 33 -10.65 -13.97 -9.79
C LYS A 33 -9.12 -13.95 -9.94
N GLY A 34 -8.45 -13.02 -9.23
CA GLY A 34 -7.01 -12.87 -9.32
C GLY A 34 -6.54 -12.08 -10.53
N ALA A 35 -7.45 -11.47 -11.28
CA ALA A 35 -7.09 -10.65 -12.42
C ALA A 35 -6.65 -9.27 -11.95
N THR A 36 -5.57 -8.75 -12.54
CA THR A 36 -5.06 -7.42 -12.22
C THR A 36 -5.99 -6.35 -12.77
N THR A 37 -6.49 -5.51 -11.87
CA THR A 37 -7.38 -4.41 -12.19
C THR A 37 -6.63 -3.10 -12.36
N LEU A 38 -5.58 -2.90 -11.56
CA LEU A 38 -4.81 -1.64 -11.55
C LEU A 38 -3.40 -1.91 -11.07
N LYS A 39 -2.44 -1.20 -11.66
CA LYS A 39 -1.05 -1.14 -11.18
C LYS A 39 -0.64 0.31 -11.03
N VAL A 40 0.11 0.61 -9.97
CA VAL A 40 0.70 1.93 -9.76
C VAL A 40 2.21 1.77 -9.59
N SER A 41 2.96 2.55 -10.31
CA SER A 41 4.41 2.67 -10.16
C SER A 41 4.72 4.17 -10.20
N SER A 42 5.08 4.75 -9.05
CA SER A 42 5.18 6.21 -8.97
C SER A 42 6.25 6.63 -7.98
N SER A 43 7.06 7.60 -8.39
CA SER A 43 7.96 8.27 -7.46
C SER A 43 7.15 9.24 -6.59
N ILE A 44 7.57 9.38 -5.32
CA ILE A 44 6.86 10.21 -4.34
C ILE A 44 7.75 11.30 -3.74
N GLY A 45 8.90 11.56 -4.36
CA GLY A 45 9.85 12.54 -3.84
C GLY A 45 10.74 11.91 -2.77
N ARG A 46 11.08 12.69 -1.76
CA ARG A 46 11.98 12.24 -0.70
C ARG A 46 11.18 11.75 0.50
N ALA A 47 11.47 10.55 0.97
CA ALA A 47 10.77 9.95 2.11
C ALA A 47 11.63 8.86 2.76
N THR A 48 11.26 8.46 3.97
CA THR A 48 11.81 7.27 4.61
C THR A 48 11.11 6.03 4.05
N ASN A 49 11.68 4.84 4.26
CA ASN A 49 11.04 3.58 3.87
C ASN A 49 9.65 3.48 4.49
N ASN A 50 9.51 3.77 5.77
CA ASN A 50 8.22 3.63 6.45
C ASN A 50 7.17 4.61 5.89
N GLN A 51 7.57 5.85 5.60
CA GLN A 51 6.69 6.81 4.93
C GLN A 51 6.25 6.30 3.55
N ALA A 52 7.17 5.73 2.78
CA ALA A 52 6.86 5.17 1.46
C ALA A 52 5.86 4.01 1.57
N GLU A 53 6.04 3.12 2.55
CA GLU A 53 5.12 2.02 2.79
C GLU A 53 3.69 2.53 3.09
N TYR A 54 3.58 3.52 3.96
CA TYR A 54 2.27 4.11 4.28
C TYR A 54 1.66 4.82 3.07
N THR A 55 2.47 5.52 2.28
CA THR A 55 2.00 6.21 1.06
C THR A 55 1.46 5.21 0.04
N ALA A 56 2.13 4.06 -0.11
CA ALA A 56 1.65 3.00 -0.99
C ALA A 56 0.28 2.49 -0.54
N LEU A 57 0.11 2.26 0.76
CA LEU A 57 -1.17 1.80 1.31
C LEU A 57 -2.27 2.85 1.12
N ILE A 58 -1.99 4.12 1.41
CA ILE A 58 -2.96 5.21 1.21
C ILE A 58 -3.40 5.28 -0.25
N THR A 59 -2.45 5.19 -1.17
CA THR A 59 -2.74 5.20 -2.61
C THR A 59 -3.62 4.02 -2.99
N ALA A 60 -3.29 2.82 -2.50
CA ALA A 60 -4.05 1.60 -2.79
C ALA A 60 -5.49 1.71 -2.28
N LEU A 61 -5.68 2.21 -1.07
CA LEU A 61 -7.02 2.36 -0.49
C LEU A 61 -7.85 3.39 -1.26
N ARG A 62 -7.23 4.48 -1.70
CA ARG A 62 -7.91 5.50 -2.51
C ARG A 62 -8.38 4.89 -3.84
N GLU A 63 -7.51 4.15 -4.50
CA GLU A 63 -7.85 3.54 -5.79
C GLU A 63 -8.89 2.43 -5.63
N ALA A 64 -8.80 1.64 -4.56
CA ALA A 64 -9.80 0.59 -4.27
C ALA A 64 -11.19 1.20 -4.06
N ARG A 65 -11.25 2.35 -3.39
CA ARG A 65 -12.52 3.05 -3.20
C ARG A 65 -13.11 3.52 -4.52
N LYS A 66 -12.29 4.06 -5.41
CA LYS A 66 -12.74 4.48 -6.76
C LYS A 66 -13.25 3.29 -7.56
N LEU A 67 -12.69 2.11 -7.34
CA LEU A 67 -13.12 0.88 -8.01
C LEU A 67 -14.37 0.26 -7.38
N GLY A 68 -14.89 0.86 -6.30
CA GLY A 68 -16.12 0.41 -5.67
C GLY A 68 -15.97 -0.79 -4.74
N ALA A 69 -14.79 -0.97 -4.15
CA ALA A 69 -14.56 -2.08 -3.22
C ALA A 69 -15.39 -1.95 -1.96
N ASP A 70 -16.00 -3.05 -1.51
CA ASP A 70 -16.66 -3.16 -0.21
C ASP A 70 -15.71 -3.73 0.83
N HIS A 71 -14.86 -4.68 0.42
CA HIS A 71 -13.87 -5.32 1.26
C HIS A 71 -12.51 -5.28 0.56
N VAL A 72 -11.46 -5.00 1.33
CA VAL A 72 -10.08 -5.02 0.83
C VAL A 72 -9.24 -5.96 1.67
N ASP A 73 -8.45 -6.80 1.00
CA ASP A 73 -7.42 -7.61 1.63
C ASP A 73 -6.07 -6.96 1.29
N ILE A 74 -5.41 -6.43 2.30
CA ILE A 74 -4.15 -5.72 2.12
C ILE A 74 -3.00 -6.69 2.36
N ARG A 75 -2.05 -6.72 1.42
CA ARG A 75 -0.85 -7.57 1.49
C ARG A 75 0.38 -6.67 1.50
N THR A 76 1.21 -6.81 2.52
CA THR A 76 2.44 -6.02 2.67
C THR A 76 3.56 -6.89 3.23
N ASP A 77 4.79 -6.60 2.86
CA ASP A 77 5.94 -7.23 3.50
C ASP A 77 6.51 -6.38 4.65
N SER A 78 5.88 -5.25 4.96
CA SER A 78 6.26 -4.41 6.11
C SER A 78 5.57 -4.93 7.37
N GLN A 79 6.30 -5.67 8.20
CA GLN A 79 5.79 -6.13 9.49
C GLN A 79 5.41 -4.95 10.37
N LEU A 80 6.24 -3.93 10.42
CA LEU A 80 6.00 -2.75 11.24
C LEU A 80 4.64 -2.12 10.91
N MET A 81 4.40 -1.83 9.62
CA MET A 81 3.14 -1.22 9.21
C MET A 81 1.95 -2.12 9.51
N ALA A 82 2.05 -3.41 9.19
CA ALA A 82 0.97 -4.36 9.44
C ALA A 82 0.60 -4.38 10.93
N GLU A 83 1.60 -4.47 11.81
CA GLU A 83 1.37 -4.52 13.25
C GLU A 83 0.81 -3.20 13.79
N GLN A 84 1.23 -2.08 13.22
CA GLN A 84 0.69 -0.78 13.60
C GLN A 84 -0.79 -0.66 13.21
N ILE A 85 -1.15 -1.05 11.99
CA ILE A 85 -2.53 -0.98 11.52
C ILE A 85 -3.44 -1.92 12.31
N LEU A 86 -2.93 -3.11 12.67
CA LEU A 86 -3.68 -4.08 13.48
C LEU A 86 -3.78 -3.67 14.98
N GLY A 87 -3.07 -2.62 15.37
CA GLY A 87 -3.13 -2.11 16.74
C GLY A 87 -2.21 -2.82 17.72
N HIS A 88 -1.31 -3.68 17.24
CA HIS A 88 -0.36 -4.41 18.09
C HIS A 88 0.85 -3.56 18.47
N TYR A 89 1.26 -2.63 17.59
CA TYR A 89 2.36 -1.71 17.83
C TYR A 89 1.85 -0.27 17.80
N LYS A 90 2.33 0.55 18.73
CA LYS A 90 2.00 1.97 18.75
C LYS A 90 2.75 2.73 17.68
N VAL A 91 2.11 3.75 17.12
CA VAL A 91 2.76 4.69 16.22
C VAL A 91 3.31 5.83 17.06
N ARG A 92 4.64 5.90 17.18
CA ARG A 92 5.32 6.91 17.99
C ARG A 92 5.98 8.00 17.15
N ASN A 93 6.28 7.69 15.88
CA ASN A 93 6.97 8.62 15.00
C ASN A 93 6.01 9.72 14.54
N ALA A 94 6.38 10.99 14.79
CA ALA A 94 5.55 12.14 14.46
C ALA A 94 5.29 12.27 12.96
N ASN A 95 6.20 11.77 12.11
CA ASN A 95 6.03 11.81 10.66
C ASN A 95 5.11 10.72 10.14
N ILE A 96 4.92 9.66 10.91
CA ILE A 96 4.05 8.54 10.55
C ILE A 96 2.63 8.74 11.06
N LYS A 97 2.46 9.40 12.22
CA LYS A 97 1.13 9.60 12.81
C LYS A 97 0.08 10.13 11.84
N PRO A 98 0.33 11.20 11.06
CA PRO A 98 -0.67 11.69 10.11
C PRO A 98 -1.02 10.66 9.05
N LEU A 99 -0.03 9.90 8.57
CA LEU A 99 -0.25 8.85 7.57
C LEU A 99 -1.06 7.70 8.14
N PHE A 100 -0.74 7.30 9.38
CA PHE A 100 -1.49 6.28 10.11
C PHE A 100 -2.96 6.69 10.28
N GLU A 101 -3.22 7.93 10.68
CA GLU A 101 -4.58 8.43 10.84
C GLU A 101 -5.34 8.43 9.52
N GLU A 102 -4.67 8.82 8.43
CA GLU A 102 -5.28 8.79 7.10
C GLU A 102 -5.66 7.36 6.68
N VAL A 103 -4.80 6.38 6.96
CA VAL A 103 -5.11 4.97 6.70
C VAL A 103 -6.32 4.53 7.50
N LYS A 104 -6.37 4.85 8.78
CA LYS A 104 -7.50 4.47 9.65
C LYS A 104 -8.81 5.07 9.16
N GLN A 105 -8.80 6.33 8.75
CA GLN A 105 -9.99 6.97 8.19
C GLN A 105 -10.43 6.31 6.88
N SER A 106 -9.47 6.00 6.01
CA SER A 106 -9.76 5.33 4.73
C SER A 106 -10.35 3.94 4.96
N LEU A 107 -9.82 3.18 5.91
CA LEU A 107 -10.31 1.83 6.23
C LEU A 107 -11.74 1.87 6.74
N ALA A 108 -12.11 2.91 7.48
CA ALA A 108 -13.48 3.07 7.99
C ALA A 108 -14.51 3.23 6.86
N GLY A 109 -14.07 3.58 5.65
CA GLY A 109 -14.95 3.72 4.49
C GLY A 109 -15.28 2.41 3.79
N PHE A 110 -14.65 1.29 4.19
CA PHE A 110 -14.96 -0.04 3.65
C PHE A 110 -15.81 -0.81 4.66
N LYS A 111 -16.61 -1.76 4.18
CA LYS A 111 -17.43 -2.60 5.06
C LYS A 111 -16.56 -3.49 5.94
N SER A 112 -15.43 -3.94 5.41
CA SER A 112 -14.47 -4.75 6.17
C SER A 112 -13.11 -4.73 5.47
N TYR A 113 -12.08 -5.12 6.19
CA TYR A 113 -10.73 -5.25 5.61
C TYR A 113 -9.96 -6.35 6.31
N GLY A 114 -8.99 -6.93 5.60
CA GLY A 114 -7.98 -7.81 6.17
C GLY A 114 -6.61 -7.19 5.98
N MET A 115 -5.71 -7.38 6.96
CA MET A 115 -4.33 -6.91 6.89
C MET A 115 -3.41 -8.11 7.02
N HIS A 116 -2.61 -8.37 5.98
CA HIS A 116 -1.80 -9.58 5.89
C HIS A 116 -0.34 -9.23 5.69
N HIS A 117 0.49 -9.61 6.66
CA HIS A 117 1.93 -9.56 6.52
C HIS A 117 2.39 -10.79 5.71
N ILE A 118 3.05 -10.57 4.59
CA ILE A 118 3.51 -11.64 3.70
C ILE A 118 5.03 -11.57 3.55
N PRO A 119 5.69 -12.69 3.21
CA PRO A 119 7.11 -12.66 2.89
C PRO A 119 7.38 -11.78 1.67
N ARG A 120 8.56 -11.18 1.64
CA ARG A 120 8.96 -10.29 0.54
C ARG A 120 8.88 -10.99 -0.82
N GLU A 121 9.21 -12.28 -0.88
CA GLU A 121 9.18 -13.07 -2.11
C GLU A 121 7.77 -13.16 -2.71
N ARG A 122 6.76 -13.00 -1.87
CA ARG A 122 5.35 -13.04 -2.31
C ARG A 122 4.80 -11.66 -2.64
N ASN A 123 5.61 -10.61 -2.48
CA ASN A 123 5.23 -9.24 -2.80
C ASN A 123 6.04 -8.68 -3.97
N SER A 124 6.53 -9.56 -4.84
CA SER A 124 7.48 -9.20 -5.90
C SER A 124 6.92 -8.25 -6.94
N GLU A 125 5.64 -8.34 -7.27
CA GLU A 125 5.04 -7.44 -8.27
C GLU A 125 5.03 -5.99 -7.79
N ALA A 126 4.57 -5.74 -6.56
CA ALA A 126 4.57 -4.40 -5.99
C ALA A 126 5.99 -3.88 -5.78
N ASP A 127 6.90 -4.75 -5.31
CA ASP A 127 8.32 -4.41 -5.14
C ASP A 127 8.94 -3.96 -6.47
N ALA A 128 8.69 -4.72 -7.54
CA ALA A 128 9.20 -4.38 -8.87
C ALA A 128 8.70 -3.02 -9.34
N LEU A 129 7.42 -2.72 -9.12
CA LEU A 129 6.83 -1.45 -9.53
C LEU A 129 7.46 -0.26 -8.79
N ALA A 130 7.72 -0.40 -7.48
CA ALA A 130 8.39 0.64 -6.70
C ALA A 130 9.82 0.86 -7.20
N ASN A 131 10.55 -0.23 -7.42
CA ASN A 131 11.93 -0.14 -7.90
C ASN A 131 12.02 0.41 -9.33
N ASP A 132 11.08 0.06 -10.21
CA ASP A 132 11.02 0.60 -11.57
C ASP A 132 10.88 2.12 -11.55
N ALA A 133 10.04 2.65 -10.66
CA ALA A 133 9.88 4.10 -10.53
C ALA A 133 11.18 4.77 -10.08
N LEU A 134 11.91 4.14 -9.13
CA LEU A 134 13.19 4.66 -8.67
C LEU A 134 14.27 4.58 -9.76
N ASP A 135 14.31 3.49 -10.51
CA ASP A 135 15.26 3.30 -11.60
C ASP A 135 15.04 4.33 -12.71
N THR A 136 13.78 4.65 -13.00
CA THR A 136 13.44 5.67 -14.00
C THR A 136 13.97 7.05 -13.58
N LEU A 137 13.92 7.38 -12.30
CA LEU A 137 14.48 8.64 -11.80
C LEU A 137 16.00 8.71 -12.02
N ASN A 138 16.71 7.60 -11.81
CA ASN A 138 18.15 7.56 -11.96
C ASN A 138 18.60 7.66 -13.42
N ASN A 139 17.73 7.33 -14.36
CA ASN A 139 18.03 7.31 -15.80
C ASN A 139 17.54 8.56 -16.53
N SER A 140 16.96 9.51 -15.81
CA SER A 140 16.45 10.76 -16.40
C SER A 140 17.49 11.87 -16.37
#